data_55a30fa06d7b8e182dda3253202c96c1
#
_entry.id   55a30fa06d7b8e182dda3253202c96c1
#
_cell.length_a   1.000
_cell.length_b   1.000
_cell.length_c   1.000
_cell.angle_alpha   90.00
_cell.angle_beta   90.00
_cell.angle_gamma   90.00
#
_symmetry.space_group_name_H-M   'P 1'
#
loop_
_entity.id
_entity.type
_entity.pdbx_description
1 polymer ?
#
loop_
_entity_poly.entity_id
_entity_poly.type
_entity_poly.pdbx_seq_one_letter_code
_entity_poly.pdbx_strand_id
1 'polypeptide(L)'
;MIVAARIFAVGGLTSFRALFYWLTPWIYVPTMLVAPIFQILLFAYIGRSAGLESDEFYLIGNALQYASIPCLFAMAQMVGGERYQNTLSAILVSPAPRIPLFFGRSLPVLLNGAFVAAFSLLVGALVLGVHLPASSLAPLGLVVLIAAYSCTGLGLINAAASLRIRENAVLSNVIFGFLLIFTGANVPLDAVPKWMSTAAQGMPFTHAIAAARQLAAGASLGDVRGLLGAELLVGAIYGVAGYALLRWFEVQSRRYATLERS
;
A
#
# COMPACT_ATOMS: atom_id res chain seq x y z
N MET A 1 -20.20 -6.53 -20.82
CA MET A 1 -18.94 -5.75 -20.75
C MET A 1 -19.16 -4.29 -20.39
N ILE A 2 -20.02 -3.54 -21.09
CA ILE A 2 -20.27 -2.09 -20.87
C ILE A 2 -20.71 -1.79 -19.42
N VAL A 3 -21.62 -2.58 -18.84
CA VAL A 3 -22.10 -2.40 -17.46
C VAL A 3 -20.96 -2.57 -16.43
N ALA A 4 -20.10 -3.58 -16.61
CA ALA A 4 -18.97 -3.80 -15.70
C ALA A 4 -17.94 -2.68 -15.77
N ALA A 5 -17.63 -2.18 -16.97
CA ALA A 5 -16.72 -1.04 -17.17
C ALA A 5 -17.31 0.25 -16.55
N ARG A 6 -18.63 0.47 -16.69
CA ARG A 6 -19.31 1.61 -16.07
C ARG A 6 -19.29 1.51 -14.54
N ILE A 7 -19.53 0.34 -13.96
CA ILE A 7 -19.47 0.10 -12.51
C ILE A 7 -18.05 0.35 -12.00
N PHE A 8 -17.02 -0.12 -12.72
CA PHE A 8 -15.63 0.13 -12.39
C PHE A 8 -15.31 1.63 -12.40
N ALA A 9 -15.67 2.34 -13.45
CA ALA A 9 -15.37 3.77 -13.59
C ALA A 9 -16.14 4.63 -12.57
N VAL A 10 -17.45 4.39 -12.42
CA VAL A 10 -18.29 5.13 -11.46
C VAL A 10 -17.87 4.78 -10.03
N GLY A 11 -17.61 3.50 -9.74
CA GLY A 11 -17.13 3.05 -8.43
C GLY A 11 -15.77 3.67 -8.09
N GLY A 12 -14.85 3.76 -9.04
CA GLY A 12 -13.57 4.46 -8.86
C GLY A 12 -13.74 5.96 -8.60
N LEU A 13 -14.55 6.65 -9.39
CA LEU A 13 -14.78 8.08 -9.24
C LEU A 13 -15.48 8.44 -7.93
N THR A 14 -16.49 7.68 -7.52
CA THR A 14 -17.17 7.88 -6.23
C THR A 14 -16.26 7.61 -5.05
N SER A 15 -15.42 6.56 -5.14
CA SER A 15 -14.43 6.26 -4.10
C SER A 15 -13.32 7.31 -4.03
N PHE A 16 -12.90 7.85 -5.16
CA PHE A 16 -11.97 8.98 -5.18
C PHE A 16 -12.55 10.19 -4.44
N ARG A 17 -13.79 10.58 -4.75
CA ARG A 17 -14.47 11.68 -4.07
C ARG A 17 -14.66 11.40 -2.57
N ALA A 18 -15.04 10.19 -2.20
CA ALA A 18 -15.21 9.79 -0.80
C ALA A 18 -13.88 9.81 -0.04
N LEU A 19 -12.78 9.36 -0.66
CA LEU A 19 -11.45 9.37 -0.07
C LEU A 19 -10.99 10.80 0.25
N PHE A 20 -11.19 11.73 -0.68
CA PHE A 20 -10.79 13.13 -0.50
C PHE A 20 -11.81 13.98 0.26
N TYR A 21 -13.00 13.48 0.52
CA TYR A 21 -13.99 14.21 1.30
C TYR A 21 -13.58 14.37 2.78
N TRP A 22 -13.02 13.32 3.40
CA TRP A 22 -12.55 13.38 4.78
C TRP A 22 -11.05 13.73 4.89
N LEU A 23 -10.27 13.49 3.83
CA LEU A 23 -8.88 13.92 3.71
C LEU A 23 -8.81 15.39 3.25
N THR A 24 -9.26 16.31 4.10
CA THR A 24 -9.10 17.74 3.82
C THR A 24 -7.62 18.08 3.65
N PRO A 25 -7.26 19.14 2.91
CA PRO A 25 -5.83 19.53 2.74
C PRO A 25 -5.08 19.68 4.07
N TRP A 26 -5.74 20.13 5.11
CA TRP A 26 -5.18 20.29 6.47
C TRP A 26 -4.84 18.96 7.15
N ILE A 27 -5.47 17.88 6.77
CA ILE A 27 -5.15 16.52 7.24
C ILE A 27 -4.19 15.85 6.26
N TYR A 28 -4.46 15.98 4.96
CA TYR A 28 -3.69 15.28 3.92
C TYR A 28 -2.23 15.73 3.88
N VAL A 29 -1.97 17.05 3.87
CA VAL A 29 -0.61 17.58 3.77
C VAL A 29 0.27 17.13 4.95
N PRO A 30 -0.12 17.30 6.22
CA PRO A 30 0.72 16.83 7.34
C PRO A 30 0.91 15.32 7.36
N THR A 31 -0.14 14.54 7.10
CA THR A 31 -0.09 13.07 7.29
C THR A 31 0.48 12.32 6.09
N MET A 32 0.24 12.79 4.87
CA MET A 32 0.63 12.08 3.64
C MET A 32 1.85 12.67 2.94
N LEU A 33 2.16 13.93 3.17
CA LEU A 33 3.27 14.60 2.51
C LEU A 33 4.40 14.96 3.49
N VAL A 34 4.07 15.48 4.66
CA VAL A 34 5.11 15.92 5.62
C VAL A 34 5.61 14.75 6.48
N ALA A 35 4.72 13.92 7.00
CA ALA A 35 5.10 12.80 7.86
C ALA A 35 6.09 11.80 7.22
N PRO A 36 5.96 11.40 5.94
CA PRO A 36 6.97 10.54 5.32
C PRO A 36 8.36 11.18 5.26
N ILE A 37 8.45 12.51 5.08
CA ILE A 37 9.73 13.20 5.07
C ILE A 37 10.39 13.13 6.46
N PHE A 38 9.63 13.34 7.53
CA PHE A 38 10.13 13.16 8.89
C PHE A 38 10.56 11.72 9.17
N GLN A 39 9.82 10.72 8.68
CA GLN A 39 10.21 9.31 8.82
C GLN A 39 11.52 9.04 8.08
N ILE A 40 11.69 9.50 6.85
CA ILE A 40 12.91 9.36 6.07
C ILE A 40 14.09 10.00 6.81
N LEU A 41 13.91 11.25 7.26
CA LEU A 41 14.96 11.97 8.03
C LEU A 41 15.33 11.24 9.31
N LEU A 42 14.34 10.78 10.07
CA LEU A 42 14.56 10.04 11.31
C LEU A 42 15.48 8.82 11.09
N PHE A 43 15.13 7.96 10.12
CA PHE A 43 15.91 6.75 9.86
C PHE A 43 17.28 7.07 9.21
N ALA A 44 17.37 8.05 8.33
CA ALA A 44 18.62 8.47 7.75
C ALA A 44 19.60 9.03 8.82
N TYR A 45 19.11 9.87 9.73
CA TYR A 45 19.96 10.39 10.81
C TYR A 45 20.34 9.33 11.85
N ILE A 46 19.46 8.38 12.15
CA ILE A 46 19.81 7.21 12.99
C ILE A 46 20.89 6.39 12.29
N GLY A 47 20.74 6.10 11.00
CA GLY A 47 21.73 5.39 10.21
C GLY A 47 23.10 6.07 10.20
N ARG A 48 23.12 7.38 9.95
CA ARG A 48 24.35 8.19 10.01
C ARG A 48 25.02 8.14 11.40
N SER A 49 24.24 8.31 12.47
CA SER A 49 24.77 8.32 13.84
C SER A 49 25.32 6.97 14.27
N ALA A 50 24.75 5.89 13.76
CA ALA A 50 25.17 4.51 14.04
C ALA A 50 26.25 3.98 13.07
N GLY A 51 26.58 4.75 12.01
CA GLY A 51 27.55 4.31 11.00
C GLY A 51 27.09 3.06 10.20
N LEU A 52 25.77 2.95 10.00
CA LEU A 52 25.15 1.81 9.31
C LEU A 52 25.08 2.03 7.80
N GLU A 53 23.88 2.17 7.26
CA GLU A 53 23.60 2.27 5.83
C GLU A 53 23.65 3.72 5.32
N SER A 54 23.67 3.89 3.99
CA SER A 54 23.66 5.20 3.33
C SER A 54 22.29 5.89 3.44
N ASP A 55 22.28 7.22 3.26
CA ASP A 55 21.03 7.98 3.19
C ASP A 55 20.10 7.51 2.07
N GLU A 56 20.68 7.10 0.93
CA GLU A 56 19.96 6.55 -0.19
C GLU A 56 19.21 5.26 0.18
N PHE A 57 19.84 4.41 1.01
CA PHE A 57 19.21 3.19 1.52
C PHE A 57 17.93 3.50 2.29
N TYR A 58 17.99 4.45 3.24
CA TYR A 58 16.84 4.84 4.04
C TYR A 58 15.81 5.63 3.25
N LEU A 59 16.24 6.50 2.33
CA LEU A 59 15.38 7.26 1.45
C LEU A 59 14.48 6.33 0.64
N ILE A 60 15.08 5.42 -0.12
CA ILE A 60 14.34 4.51 -1.02
C ILE A 60 13.43 3.59 -0.22
N GLY A 61 13.96 2.98 0.84
CA GLY A 61 13.19 2.07 1.68
C GLY A 61 11.96 2.72 2.29
N ASN A 62 12.14 3.87 2.96
CA ASN A 62 11.05 4.55 3.64
C ASN A 62 10.07 5.23 2.69
N ALA A 63 10.54 5.80 1.58
CA ALA A 63 9.66 6.43 0.60
C ALA A 63 8.68 5.43 -0.01
N LEU A 64 9.16 4.24 -0.43
CA LEU A 64 8.28 3.19 -0.95
C LEU A 64 7.37 2.63 0.14
N GLN A 65 7.94 2.31 1.30
CA GLN A 65 7.20 1.70 2.40
C GLN A 65 6.08 2.61 2.93
N TYR A 66 6.25 3.94 2.86
CA TYR A 66 5.22 4.88 3.33
C TYR A 66 3.94 4.86 2.48
N ALA A 67 3.99 4.35 1.23
CA ALA A 67 2.79 4.08 0.43
C ALA A 67 1.83 3.11 1.12
N SER A 68 2.30 2.33 2.10
CA SER A 68 1.45 1.43 2.90
C SER A 68 0.40 2.17 3.71
N ILE A 69 0.67 3.40 4.15
CA ILE A 69 -0.30 4.20 4.91
C ILE A 69 -1.61 4.37 4.11
N PRO A 70 -1.63 5.03 2.93
CA PRO A 70 -2.86 5.12 2.17
C PRO A 70 -3.39 3.75 1.74
N CYS A 71 -2.53 2.80 1.33
CA CYS A 71 -2.98 1.49 0.85
C CYS A 71 -3.67 0.65 1.94
N LEU A 72 -3.20 0.67 3.18
CA LEU A 72 -3.81 -0.11 4.27
C LEU A 72 -5.00 0.61 4.90
N PHE A 73 -4.82 1.87 5.31
CA PHE A 73 -5.87 2.60 6.05
C PHE A 73 -7.04 2.99 5.16
N ALA A 74 -6.80 3.49 3.94
CA ALA A 74 -7.89 3.86 3.06
C ALA A 74 -8.66 2.63 2.57
N MET A 75 -8.00 1.49 2.32
CA MET A 75 -8.69 0.24 1.98
C MET A 75 -9.56 -0.27 3.14
N ALA A 76 -9.03 -0.25 4.38
CA ALA A 76 -9.81 -0.62 5.56
C ALA A 76 -11.03 0.29 5.75
N GLN A 77 -10.87 1.60 5.56
CA GLN A 77 -11.95 2.57 5.66
C GLN A 77 -12.97 2.44 4.53
N MET A 78 -12.56 2.03 3.34
CA MET A 78 -13.46 1.82 2.21
C MET A 78 -14.53 0.76 2.48
N VAL A 79 -14.21 -0.27 3.27
CA VAL A 79 -15.15 -1.33 3.64
C VAL A 79 -15.69 -1.09 5.05
N GLY A 80 -14.84 -0.77 6.01
CA GLY A 80 -15.24 -0.48 7.39
C GLY A 80 -16.11 0.78 7.49
N GLY A 81 -15.83 1.82 6.69
CA GLY A 81 -16.61 3.06 6.63
C GLY A 81 -18.05 2.82 6.19
N GLU A 82 -18.29 1.89 5.26
CA GLU A 82 -19.67 1.51 4.84
C GLU A 82 -20.48 0.93 6.00
N ARG A 83 -19.83 0.28 6.95
CA ARG A 83 -20.47 -0.24 8.16
C ARG A 83 -20.86 0.92 9.08
N TYR A 84 -19.99 1.90 9.30
CA TYR A 84 -20.28 3.07 10.13
C TYR A 84 -21.39 3.96 9.53
N GLN A 85 -21.49 4.01 8.21
CA GLN A 85 -22.50 4.79 7.49
C GLN A 85 -23.81 4.01 7.26
N ASN A 86 -23.93 2.76 7.73
CA ASN A 86 -25.07 1.86 7.51
C ASN A 86 -25.41 1.63 6.03
N THR A 87 -24.44 1.82 5.11
CA THR A 87 -24.61 1.61 3.67
C THR A 87 -24.21 0.21 3.22
N LEU A 88 -23.55 -0.56 4.10
CA LEU A 88 -23.05 -1.90 3.80
C LEU A 88 -24.21 -2.85 3.40
N SER A 89 -25.36 -2.78 4.08
CA SER A 89 -26.54 -3.59 3.76
C SER A 89 -27.05 -3.32 2.34
N ALA A 90 -27.11 -2.05 1.92
CA ALA A 90 -27.52 -1.67 0.57
C ALA A 90 -26.55 -2.20 -0.50
N ILE A 91 -25.25 -2.17 -0.23
CA ILE A 91 -24.23 -2.74 -1.13
C ILE A 91 -24.36 -4.25 -1.22
N LEU A 92 -24.60 -4.92 -0.10
CA LEU A 92 -24.75 -6.39 -0.06
C LEU A 92 -25.99 -6.89 -0.80
N VAL A 93 -27.09 -6.15 -0.80
CA VAL A 93 -28.33 -6.47 -1.53
C VAL A 93 -28.23 -6.13 -3.02
N SER A 94 -27.36 -5.20 -3.40
CA SER A 94 -27.16 -4.79 -4.79
C SER A 94 -26.76 -5.98 -5.70
N PRO A 95 -27.36 -6.13 -6.90
CA PRO A 95 -27.00 -7.15 -7.88
C PRO A 95 -25.70 -6.84 -8.64
N ALA A 96 -24.97 -5.79 -8.26
CA ALA A 96 -23.74 -5.35 -8.95
C ALA A 96 -22.65 -6.44 -8.92
N PRO A 97 -21.92 -6.66 -10.03
CA PRO A 97 -20.81 -7.59 -10.08
C PRO A 97 -19.69 -7.11 -9.14
N ARG A 98 -19.26 -7.97 -8.23
CA ARG A 98 -18.37 -7.62 -7.10
C ARG A 98 -16.95 -7.30 -7.53
N ILE A 99 -16.43 -8.01 -8.56
CA ILE A 99 -15.05 -7.78 -9.04
C ILE A 99 -14.88 -6.33 -9.52
N PRO A 100 -15.65 -5.80 -10.48
CA PRO A 100 -15.51 -4.39 -10.89
C PRO A 100 -15.77 -3.41 -9.75
N LEU A 101 -16.66 -3.75 -8.82
CA LEU A 101 -16.95 -2.89 -7.67
C LEU A 101 -15.74 -2.72 -6.75
N PHE A 102 -15.12 -3.80 -6.29
CA PHE A 102 -14.00 -3.72 -5.35
C PHE A 102 -12.72 -3.26 -6.02
N PHE A 103 -12.39 -3.77 -7.21
CA PHE A 103 -11.18 -3.34 -7.92
C PHE A 103 -11.29 -1.89 -8.45
N GLY A 104 -12.47 -1.45 -8.86
CA GLY A 104 -12.69 -0.05 -9.22
C GLY A 104 -12.45 0.89 -8.04
N ARG A 105 -12.91 0.50 -6.87
CA ARG A 105 -12.72 1.26 -5.62
C ARG A 105 -11.27 1.25 -5.11
N SER A 106 -10.48 0.22 -5.38
CA SER A 106 -9.08 0.16 -4.99
C SER A 106 -8.16 1.04 -5.85
N LEU A 107 -8.57 1.40 -7.06
CA LEU A 107 -7.75 2.20 -7.98
C LEU A 107 -7.35 3.58 -7.40
N PRO A 108 -8.25 4.40 -6.82
CA PRO A 108 -7.86 5.66 -6.19
C PRO A 108 -6.87 5.48 -5.03
N VAL A 109 -6.99 4.39 -4.28
CA VAL A 109 -6.09 4.06 -3.17
C VAL A 109 -4.69 3.74 -3.70
N LEU A 110 -4.60 2.92 -4.75
CA LEU A 110 -3.35 2.59 -5.43
C LEU A 110 -2.66 3.86 -5.95
N LEU A 111 -3.40 4.70 -6.67
CA LEU A 111 -2.87 5.96 -7.22
C LEU A 111 -2.41 6.92 -6.13
N ASN A 112 -3.15 7.01 -5.02
CA ASN A 112 -2.74 7.81 -3.87
C ASN A 112 -1.47 7.26 -3.21
N GLY A 113 -1.37 5.93 -3.04
CA GLY A 113 -0.16 5.28 -2.52
C GLY A 113 1.06 5.54 -3.39
N ALA A 114 0.90 5.38 -4.71
CA ALA A 114 1.96 5.69 -5.67
C ALA A 114 2.37 7.17 -5.66
N PHE A 115 1.40 8.07 -5.56
CA PHE A 115 1.67 9.51 -5.45
C PHE A 115 2.46 9.85 -4.17
N VAL A 116 2.04 9.33 -3.02
CA VAL A 116 2.74 9.55 -1.74
C VAL A 116 4.16 9.01 -1.78
N ALA A 117 4.38 7.80 -2.32
CA ALA A 117 5.72 7.24 -2.46
C ALA A 117 6.60 8.05 -3.42
N ALA A 118 6.09 8.43 -4.59
CA ALA A 118 6.83 9.25 -5.56
C ALA A 118 7.18 10.63 -4.99
N PHE A 119 6.22 11.29 -4.33
CA PHE A 119 6.44 12.56 -3.65
C PHE A 119 7.52 12.43 -2.56
N SER A 120 7.41 11.40 -1.70
CA SER A 120 8.35 11.15 -0.61
C SER A 120 9.75 10.87 -1.13
N LEU A 121 9.87 10.11 -2.23
CA LEU A 121 11.16 9.81 -2.87
C LEU A 121 11.81 11.09 -3.42
N LEU A 122 11.04 11.90 -4.18
CA LEU A 122 11.57 13.10 -4.81
C LEU A 122 11.92 14.19 -3.78
N VAL A 123 11.00 14.49 -2.86
CA VAL A 123 11.24 15.52 -1.83
C VAL A 123 12.29 15.05 -0.82
N GLY A 124 12.25 13.78 -0.43
CA GLY A 124 13.28 13.22 0.46
C GLY A 124 14.67 13.24 -0.16
N ALA A 125 14.80 12.96 -1.47
CA ALA A 125 16.07 13.08 -2.21
C ALA A 125 16.59 14.53 -2.19
N LEU A 126 15.72 15.51 -2.41
CA LEU A 126 16.09 16.92 -2.35
C LEU A 126 16.56 17.35 -0.95
N VAL A 127 15.84 16.92 0.09
CA VAL A 127 16.14 17.30 1.49
C VAL A 127 17.43 16.63 2.00
N LEU A 128 17.68 15.38 1.63
CA LEU A 128 18.89 14.63 2.01
C LEU A 128 20.10 14.93 1.09
N GLY A 129 19.88 15.62 -0.04
CA GLY A 129 20.91 15.84 -1.05
C GLY A 129 21.33 14.57 -1.81
N VAL A 130 20.46 13.56 -1.85
CA VAL A 130 20.71 12.30 -2.58
C VAL A 130 20.50 12.52 -4.07
N HIS A 131 21.49 12.16 -4.86
CA HIS A 131 21.44 12.33 -6.31
C HIS A 131 20.85 11.08 -6.98
N LEU A 132 19.62 11.20 -7.46
CA LEU A 132 18.98 10.16 -8.26
C LEU A 132 19.27 10.44 -9.74
N PRO A 133 19.87 9.49 -10.50
CA PRO A 133 20.11 9.67 -11.92
C PRO A 133 18.81 9.94 -12.69
N ALA A 134 18.78 10.91 -13.60
CA ALA A 134 17.57 11.23 -14.38
C ALA A 134 17.07 10.01 -15.19
N SER A 135 17.99 9.15 -15.63
CA SER A 135 17.67 7.90 -16.33
C SER A 135 16.91 6.89 -15.49
N SER A 136 17.05 6.92 -14.15
CA SER A 136 16.38 6.00 -13.23
C SER A 136 14.98 6.49 -12.82
N LEU A 137 14.62 7.75 -13.05
CA LEU A 137 13.34 8.31 -12.59
C LEU A 137 12.11 7.61 -13.19
N ALA A 138 12.11 7.35 -14.51
CA ALA A 138 11.00 6.65 -15.15
C ALA A 138 10.91 5.17 -14.69
N PRO A 139 12.02 4.39 -14.63
CA PRO A 139 12.05 3.09 -14.01
C PRO A 139 11.57 3.08 -12.55
N LEU A 140 12.02 4.02 -11.72
CA LEU A 140 11.56 4.16 -10.33
C LEU A 140 10.07 4.44 -10.24
N GLY A 141 9.50 5.25 -11.14
CA GLY A 141 8.06 5.47 -11.24
C GLY A 141 7.28 4.17 -11.46
N LEU A 142 7.79 3.27 -12.31
CA LEU A 142 7.19 1.94 -12.52
C LEU A 142 7.27 1.08 -11.25
N VAL A 143 8.42 1.07 -10.57
CA VAL A 143 8.59 0.35 -9.29
C VAL A 143 7.60 0.87 -8.24
N VAL A 144 7.43 2.17 -8.11
CA VAL A 144 6.47 2.80 -7.20
C VAL A 144 5.03 2.34 -7.48
N LEU A 145 4.64 2.26 -8.75
CA LEU A 145 3.31 1.76 -9.13
C LEU A 145 3.13 0.28 -8.76
N ILE A 146 4.13 -0.55 -9.01
CA ILE A 146 4.10 -1.99 -8.68
C ILE A 146 4.09 -2.18 -7.16
N ALA A 147 4.85 -1.41 -6.41
CA ALA A 147 4.87 -1.41 -4.95
C ALA A 147 3.49 -1.02 -4.36
N ALA A 148 2.90 0.06 -4.86
CA ALA A 148 1.55 0.48 -4.46
C ALA A 148 0.49 -0.58 -4.83
N TYR A 149 0.63 -1.25 -5.97
CA TYR A 149 -0.24 -2.36 -6.37
C TYR A 149 -0.15 -3.52 -5.38
N SER A 150 1.05 -4.00 -5.05
CA SER A 150 1.22 -5.14 -4.14
C SER A 150 0.68 -4.83 -2.75
N CYS A 151 0.94 -3.64 -2.23
CA CYS A 151 0.42 -3.21 -0.95
C CYS A 151 -1.10 -3.01 -0.95
N THR A 152 -1.69 -2.53 -2.06
CA THR A 152 -3.15 -2.44 -2.20
C THR A 152 -3.79 -3.83 -2.14
N GLY A 153 -3.12 -4.86 -2.67
CA GLY A 153 -3.53 -6.26 -2.51
C GLY A 153 -3.61 -6.67 -1.03
N LEU A 154 -2.58 -6.37 -0.24
CA LEU A 154 -2.60 -6.59 1.21
C LEU A 154 -3.67 -5.73 1.90
N GLY A 155 -3.88 -4.50 1.43
CA GLY A 155 -4.96 -3.63 1.87
C GLY A 155 -6.35 -4.23 1.69
N LEU A 156 -6.60 -5.05 0.65
CA LEU A 156 -7.85 -5.80 0.47
C LEU A 156 -8.07 -6.83 1.57
N ILE A 157 -7.01 -7.51 2.06
CA ILE A 157 -7.11 -8.42 3.22
C ILE A 157 -7.48 -7.62 4.47
N ASN A 158 -6.81 -6.49 4.68
CA ASN A 158 -7.12 -5.59 5.79
C ASN A 158 -8.57 -5.08 5.73
N ALA A 159 -9.04 -4.72 4.53
CA ALA A 159 -10.43 -4.34 4.29
C ALA A 159 -11.42 -5.47 4.59
N ALA A 160 -11.11 -6.72 4.24
CA ALA A 160 -11.93 -7.87 4.59
C ALA A 160 -12.01 -8.08 6.11
N ALA A 161 -10.87 -7.97 6.81
CA ALA A 161 -10.81 -8.07 8.26
C ALA A 161 -11.63 -6.99 8.96
N SER A 162 -11.72 -5.79 8.38
CA SER A 162 -12.52 -4.65 8.87
C SER A 162 -14.02 -4.95 8.95
N LEU A 163 -14.53 -5.95 8.24
CA LEU A 163 -15.90 -6.41 8.39
C LEU A 163 -16.18 -7.07 9.76
N ARG A 164 -15.13 -7.58 10.42
CA ARG A 164 -15.23 -8.29 11.70
C ARG A 164 -14.60 -7.54 12.87
N ILE A 165 -13.57 -6.76 12.59
CA ILE A 165 -12.80 -6.04 13.62
C ILE A 165 -13.35 -4.62 13.72
N ARG A 166 -13.72 -4.18 14.93
CA ARG A 166 -14.21 -2.80 15.17
C ARG A 166 -13.12 -1.77 14.97
N GLU A 167 -11.92 -2.05 15.45
CA GLU A 167 -10.78 -1.12 15.47
C GLU A 167 -9.87 -1.34 14.26
N ASN A 168 -10.31 -0.90 13.08
CA ASN A 168 -9.56 -1.05 11.82
C ASN A 168 -8.18 -0.39 11.87
N ALA A 169 -8.05 0.72 12.59
CA ALA A 169 -6.81 1.45 12.73
C ALA A 169 -5.75 0.63 13.46
N VAL A 170 -6.14 -0.13 14.49
CA VAL A 170 -5.21 -0.99 15.24
C VAL A 170 -4.60 -2.06 14.33
N LEU A 171 -5.44 -2.77 13.57
CA LEU A 171 -4.95 -3.80 12.64
C LEU A 171 -4.04 -3.19 11.56
N SER A 172 -4.42 -2.06 10.99
CA SER A 172 -3.62 -1.35 9.99
C SER A 172 -2.25 -0.95 10.55
N ASN A 173 -2.19 -0.45 11.79
CA ASN A 173 -0.94 -0.09 12.46
C ASN A 173 -0.06 -1.32 12.74
N VAL A 174 -0.64 -2.44 13.15
CA VAL A 174 0.09 -3.70 13.35
C VAL A 174 0.70 -4.17 12.03
N ILE A 175 -0.07 -4.20 10.95
CA ILE A 175 0.43 -4.57 9.62
C ILE A 175 1.53 -3.59 9.17
N PHE A 176 1.34 -2.29 9.37
CA PHE A 176 2.36 -1.27 9.07
C PHE A 176 3.66 -1.53 9.82
N GLY A 177 3.58 -1.84 11.13
CA GLY A 177 4.74 -2.20 11.95
C GLY A 177 5.48 -3.44 11.43
N PHE A 178 4.75 -4.48 11.00
CA PHE A 178 5.36 -5.64 10.34
C PHE A 178 6.08 -5.25 9.05
N LEU A 179 5.45 -4.45 8.19
CA LEU A 179 6.09 -3.98 6.96
C LEU A 179 7.34 -3.15 7.25
N LEU A 180 7.34 -2.32 8.29
CA LEU A 180 8.48 -1.49 8.68
C LEU A 180 9.73 -2.33 9.02
N ILE A 181 9.53 -3.51 9.61
CA ILE A 181 10.60 -4.39 10.07
C ILE A 181 11.02 -5.39 8.97
N PHE A 182 10.05 -6.00 8.27
CA PHE A 182 10.32 -7.16 7.42
C PHE A 182 10.64 -6.81 5.96
N THR A 183 10.27 -5.64 5.46
CA THR A 183 10.44 -5.32 4.02
C THR A 183 11.87 -4.98 3.60
N GLY A 184 12.80 -4.91 4.54
CA GLY A 184 14.16 -4.45 4.25
C GLY A 184 14.27 -2.93 4.07
N ALA A 185 13.23 -2.17 4.44
CA ALA A 185 13.25 -0.70 4.30
C ALA A 185 14.29 -0.05 5.22
N ASN A 186 14.40 -0.54 6.46
CA ASN A 186 15.23 0.04 7.51
C ASN A 186 16.38 -0.86 7.97
N VAL A 187 16.28 -2.16 7.72
CA VAL A 187 17.32 -3.13 8.08
C VAL A 187 17.61 -4.00 6.86
N PRO A 188 18.88 -4.13 6.44
CA PRO A 188 19.24 -5.03 5.35
C PRO A 188 18.80 -6.47 5.62
N LEU A 189 18.26 -7.16 4.61
CA LEU A 189 17.72 -8.51 4.78
C LEU A 189 18.80 -9.60 4.99
N ASP A 190 20.04 -9.31 4.73
CA ASP A 190 21.21 -10.15 5.03
C ASP A 190 21.68 -10.01 6.48
N ALA A 191 21.36 -8.91 7.15
CA ALA A 191 21.67 -8.67 8.55
C ALA A 191 20.67 -9.31 9.53
N VAL A 192 19.50 -9.80 9.04
CA VAL A 192 18.48 -10.44 9.88
C VAL A 192 18.56 -11.96 9.84
N PRO A 193 17.98 -12.67 10.85
CA PRO A 193 17.92 -14.14 10.86
C PRO A 193 17.25 -14.71 9.58
N LYS A 194 17.67 -15.87 9.13
CA LYS A 194 17.17 -16.52 7.89
C LYS A 194 15.65 -16.66 7.82
N TRP A 195 14.98 -17.01 8.93
CA TRP A 195 13.54 -17.12 8.97
C TRP A 195 12.85 -15.79 8.66
N MET A 196 13.45 -14.69 9.10
CA MET A 196 12.94 -13.34 8.91
C MET A 196 13.14 -12.89 7.47
N SER A 197 14.33 -13.11 6.88
CA SER A 197 14.58 -12.82 5.47
C SER A 197 13.74 -13.69 4.53
N THR A 198 13.43 -14.93 4.91
CA THR A 198 12.52 -15.80 4.15
C THR A 198 11.08 -15.28 4.22
N ALA A 199 10.60 -14.90 5.40
CA ALA A 199 9.27 -14.31 5.56
C ALA A 199 9.12 -13.00 4.78
N ALA A 200 10.18 -12.20 4.73
CA ALA A 200 10.26 -10.95 3.99
C ALA A 200 9.96 -11.13 2.48
N GLN A 201 10.36 -12.27 1.88
CA GLN A 201 10.11 -12.53 0.45
C GLN A 201 8.60 -12.60 0.11
N GLY A 202 7.76 -12.91 1.07
CA GLY A 202 6.31 -12.89 0.91
C GLY A 202 5.67 -11.53 1.21
N MET A 203 6.42 -10.53 1.64
CA MET A 203 5.85 -9.22 2.02
C MET A 203 5.82 -8.25 0.84
N PRO A 204 4.75 -7.43 0.71
CA PRO A 204 4.75 -6.29 -0.21
C PRO A 204 5.91 -5.35 0.08
N PHE A 205 6.37 -4.64 -0.94
CA PHE A 205 7.52 -3.74 -0.97
C PHE A 205 8.89 -4.41 -0.98
N THR A 206 9.07 -5.62 -0.50
CA THR A 206 10.40 -6.24 -0.35
C THR A 206 11.17 -6.27 -1.66
N HIS A 207 10.56 -6.82 -2.71
CA HIS A 207 11.20 -6.89 -4.02
C HIS A 207 11.24 -5.53 -4.72
N ALA A 208 10.23 -4.69 -4.49
CA ALA A 208 10.19 -3.34 -5.04
C ALA A 208 11.30 -2.46 -4.47
N ILE A 209 11.55 -2.51 -3.15
CA ILE A 209 12.65 -1.77 -2.51
C ILE A 209 14.01 -2.25 -3.04
N ALA A 210 14.20 -3.57 -3.17
CA ALA A 210 15.42 -4.13 -3.74
C ALA A 210 15.62 -3.67 -5.20
N ALA A 211 14.57 -3.70 -6.02
CA ALA A 211 14.61 -3.22 -7.40
C ALA A 211 14.91 -1.72 -7.48
N ALA A 212 14.27 -0.90 -6.64
CA ALA A 212 14.48 0.54 -6.61
C ALA A 212 15.92 0.91 -6.25
N ARG A 213 16.53 0.22 -5.27
CA ARG A 213 17.94 0.41 -4.91
C ARG A 213 18.89 0.05 -6.05
N GLN A 214 18.65 -1.06 -6.75
CA GLN A 214 19.47 -1.43 -7.91
C GLN A 214 19.35 -0.40 -9.05
N LEU A 215 18.15 0.10 -9.33
CA LEU A 215 17.93 1.14 -10.34
C LEU A 215 18.60 2.47 -9.97
N ALA A 216 18.58 2.86 -8.70
CA ALA A 216 19.27 4.04 -8.21
C ALA A 216 20.81 3.89 -8.34
N ALA A 217 21.32 2.68 -8.11
CA ALA A 217 22.73 2.32 -8.35
C ALA A 217 23.11 2.21 -9.84
N GLY A 218 22.18 2.46 -10.77
CA GLY A 218 22.45 2.49 -12.21
C GLY A 218 22.14 1.19 -12.97
N ALA A 219 21.49 0.21 -12.35
CA ALA A 219 21.00 -0.98 -13.04
C ALA A 219 19.91 -0.65 -14.05
N SER A 220 19.75 -1.48 -15.09
CA SER A 220 18.68 -1.34 -16.07
C SER A 220 17.38 -2.01 -15.62
N LEU A 221 16.24 -1.65 -16.25
CA LEU A 221 14.97 -2.35 -16.04
C LEU A 221 15.06 -3.85 -16.34
N GLY A 222 15.91 -4.24 -17.29
CA GLY A 222 16.13 -5.64 -17.63
C GLY A 222 16.72 -6.45 -16.47
N ASP A 223 17.59 -5.84 -15.68
CA ASP A 223 18.28 -6.49 -14.57
C ASP A 223 17.33 -6.74 -13.40
N VAL A 224 16.37 -5.84 -13.17
CA VAL A 224 15.42 -5.91 -12.05
C VAL A 224 14.10 -6.60 -12.40
N ARG A 225 13.91 -7.05 -13.65
CA ARG A 225 12.63 -7.67 -14.11
C ARG A 225 12.17 -8.83 -13.24
N GLY A 226 13.08 -9.63 -12.72
CA GLY A 226 12.77 -10.75 -11.82
C GLY A 226 12.17 -10.27 -10.50
N LEU A 227 12.74 -9.20 -9.92
CA LEU A 227 12.22 -8.59 -8.70
C LEU A 227 10.83 -7.96 -8.93
N LEU A 228 10.66 -7.26 -10.05
CA LEU A 228 9.35 -6.69 -10.41
C LEU A 228 8.29 -7.77 -10.63
N GLY A 229 8.67 -8.87 -11.28
CA GLY A 229 7.79 -10.03 -11.45
C GLY A 229 7.39 -10.68 -10.13
N ALA A 230 8.34 -10.82 -9.19
CA ALA A 230 8.08 -11.33 -7.85
C ALA A 230 7.13 -10.41 -7.06
N GLU A 231 7.35 -9.09 -7.11
CA GLU A 231 6.48 -8.12 -6.44
C GLU A 231 5.05 -8.12 -7.02
N LEU A 232 4.91 -8.22 -8.35
CA LEU A 232 3.61 -8.36 -9.01
C LEU A 232 2.90 -9.64 -8.57
N LEU A 233 3.62 -10.76 -8.44
CA LEU A 233 3.07 -12.02 -7.98
C LEU A 233 2.60 -11.92 -6.52
N VAL A 234 3.40 -11.32 -5.65
CA VAL A 234 3.03 -11.04 -4.25
C VAL A 234 1.73 -10.24 -4.22
N GLY A 235 1.64 -9.14 -4.96
CA GLY A 235 0.43 -8.32 -5.06
C GLY A 235 -0.78 -9.10 -5.58
N ALA A 236 -0.60 -9.95 -6.59
CA ALA A 236 -1.67 -10.78 -7.13
C ALA A 236 -2.17 -11.80 -6.09
N ILE A 237 -1.28 -12.46 -5.36
CA ILE A 237 -1.63 -13.42 -4.30
C ILE A 237 -2.45 -12.72 -3.20
N TYR A 238 -1.98 -11.56 -2.71
CA TYR A 238 -2.70 -10.79 -1.71
C TYR A 238 -4.04 -10.26 -2.23
N GLY A 239 -4.09 -9.80 -3.49
CA GLY A 239 -5.32 -9.34 -4.12
C GLY A 239 -6.37 -10.43 -4.25
N VAL A 240 -5.97 -11.64 -4.68
CA VAL A 240 -6.86 -12.81 -4.78
C VAL A 240 -7.32 -13.26 -3.40
N ALA A 241 -6.39 -13.37 -2.44
CA ALA A 241 -6.71 -13.75 -1.07
C ALA A 241 -7.67 -12.73 -0.40
N GLY A 242 -7.40 -11.42 -0.57
CA GLY A 242 -8.26 -10.35 -0.05
C GLY A 242 -9.66 -10.39 -0.64
N TYR A 243 -9.76 -10.57 -1.95
CA TYR A 243 -11.05 -10.72 -2.62
C TYR A 243 -11.81 -11.97 -2.14
N ALA A 244 -11.12 -13.11 -2.02
CA ALA A 244 -11.73 -14.34 -1.52
C ALA A 244 -12.25 -14.19 -0.09
N LEU A 245 -11.48 -13.53 0.80
CA LEU A 245 -11.89 -13.24 2.17
C LEU A 245 -13.10 -12.29 2.21
N LEU A 246 -13.10 -11.22 1.40
CA LEU A 246 -14.24 -10.31 1.30
C LEU A 246 -15.51 -11.07 0.90
N ARG A 247 -15.41 -11.93 -0.12
CA ARG A 247 -16.55 -12.75 -0.58
C ARG A 247 -17.01 -13.75 0.49
N TRP A 248 -16.08 -14.37 1.19
CA TRP A 248 -16.40 -15.31 2.26
C TRP A 248 -17.15 -14.61 3.41
N PHE A 249 -16.65 -13.47 3.87
CA PHE A 249 -17.32 -12.68 4.90
C PHE A 249 -18.68 -12.13 4.44
N GLU A 250 -18.80 -11.69 3.18
CA GLU A 250 -20.07 -11.27 2.61
C GLU A 250 -21.14 -12.40 2.66
N VAL A 251 -20.76 -13.62 2.23
CA VAL A 251 -21.66 -14.78 2.25
C VAL A 251 -22.05 -15.15 3.67
N GLN A 252 -21.10 -15.15 4.61
CA GLN A 252 -21.40 -15.42 6.02
C GLN A 252 -22.35 -14.37 6.62
N SER A 253 -22.09 -13.11 6.36
CA SER A 253 -22.94 -12.02 6.88
C SER A 253 -24.37 -12.09 6.39
N ARG A 254 -24.58 -12.51 5.15
CA ARG A 254 -25.91 -12.77 4.59
C ARG A 254 -26.61 -13.95 5.27
N ARG A 255 -25.88 -15.02 5.63
CA ARG A 255 -26.45 -16.23 6.25
C ARG A 255 -26.88 -16.03 7.70
N TYR A 256 -26.13 -15.25 8.47
CA TYR A 256 -26.31 -15.16 9.91
C TYR A 256 -26.95 -13.85 10.38
N ALA A 257 -27.27 -12.92 9.49
CA ALA A 257 -27.83 -11.58 9.80
C ALA A 257 -27.05 -10.86 10.94
N THR A 258 -25.73 -11.11 11.04
CA THR A 258 -24.89 -10.70 12.17
C THR A 258 -24.35 -9.27 12.08
N LEU A 259 -24.64 -8.56 10.99
CA LEU A 259 -24.10 -7.19 10.76
C LEU A 259 -24.76 -6.12 11.62
N GLU A 260 -25.92 -6.40 12.19
CA GLU A 260 -26.68 -5.45 13.03
C GLU A 260 -26.49 -5.68 14.54
N ARG A 261 -25.81 -6.73 14.96
CA ARG A 261 -25.70 -7.14 16.37
C ARG A 261 -24.33 -6.88 17.04
N SER A 262 -23.44 -6.19 16.39
CA SER A 262 -22.10 -5.97 16.97
C SER A 262 -21.65 -4.52 16.88
#